data_e3b87a259a3712faee7b3c1f5d39cddd
#
_entry.id   e3b87a259a3712faee7b3c1f5d39cddd
#
_cell.length_a   1.000
_cell.length_b   1.000
_cell.length_c   1.000
_cell.angle_alpha   90.00
_cell.angle_beta   90.00
_cell.angle_gamma   90.00
#
_symmetry.space_group_name_H-M   'P 1'
#
loop_
_entity.id
_entity.type
_entity.pdbx_description
1 polymer ?
#
loop_
_entity_poly.entity_id
_entity_poly.type
_entity_poly.pdbx_seq_one_letter_code
_entity_poly.pdbx_strand_id
1 'polypeptide(L)'
;EFTTGYLIEKALAVDNIFVFVVIFSAFAVPSILQHRVLFWGVLGALVMRAAFIVAGGAFLQHFHQGIYVFGAILAITGIRLLFQKQEEMHPENNILVRAFRKMMPVTTEYEGDRFVVLRNGRRHATPLLLALLAVEFTDLVFAVDSIPAIFAVTTDPFIVFTSNIFAILGLRSLYFALAGVMDKFHYLKIGLGVVLSFVGVKMLLAHTAYKIDTLVSLAVIVAILAVSVVGSLLRPRKPALPLKAKPVTASFV
;
A
#
# COMPACT_ATOMS: atom_id res chain seq x y z
N GLU A 1 22.02 3.97 1.05
CA GLU A 1 20.74 4.69 0.96
C GLU A 1 19.74 3.95 0.07
N PHE A 2 20.09 3.60 -1.18
CA PHE A 2 19.21 2.85 -2.09
C PHE A 2 18.69 1.55 -1.45
N THR A 3 19.55 0.71 -0.90
CA THR A 3 19.17 -0.56 -0.27
C THR A 3 18.23 -0.34 0.90
N THR A 4 18.47 0.69 1.72
CA THR A 4 17.60 1.02 2.85
C THR A 4 16.22 1.47 2.37
N GLY A 5 16.16 2.38 1.39
CA GLY A 5 14.91 2.81 0.79
C GLY A 5 14.14 1.66 0.13
N TYR A 6 14.83 0.81 -0.62
CA TYR A 6 14.26 -0.38 -1.23
C TYR A 6 13.67 -1.36 -0.20
N LEU A 7 14.38 -1.62 0.91
CA LEU A 7 13.90 -2.54 1.95
C LEU A 7 12.70 -1.98 2.71
N ILE A 8 12.69 -0.69 3.01
CA ILE A 8 11.54 -0.03 3.62
C ILE A 8 10.32 -0.16 2.70
N GLU A 9 10.48 0.21 1.43
CA GLU A 9 9.38 0.14 0.47
C GLU A 9 8.92 -1.30 0.23
N LYS A 10 9.84 -2.27 0.15
CA LYS A 10 9.48 -3.71 0.06
C LYS A 10 8.69 -4.18 1.27
N ALA A 11 9.06 -3.75 2.46
CA ALA A 11 8.34 -4.10 3.68
C ALA A 11 6.92 -3.52 3.68
N LEU A 12 6.77 -2.24 3.31
CA LEU A 12 5.46 -1.58 3.16
C LEU A 12 4.63 -2.20 2.03
N ALA A 13 5.28 -2.63 0.94
CA ALA A 13 4.63 -3.28 -0.18
C ALA A 13 3.96 -4.62 0.19
N VAL A 14 4.42 -5.31 1.22
CA VAL A 14 3.74 -6.55 1.71
C VAL A 14 2.37 -6.20 2.32
N ASP A 15 2.25 -5.09 3.04
CA ASP A 15 0.97 -4.63 3.57
C ASP A 15 0.00 -4.24 2.44
N ASN A 16 0.51 -3.62 1.37
CA ASN A 16 -0.27 -3.33 0.16
C ASN A 16 -0.84 -4.62 -0.48
N ILE A 17 -0.09 -5.73 -0.47
CA ILE A 17 -0.55 -7.01 -0.99
C ILE A 17 -1.75 -7.53 -0.20
N PHE A 18 -1.73 -7.40 1.13
CA PHE A 18 -2.86 -7.78 1.98
C PHE A 18 -4.14 -7.03 1.55
N VAL A 19 -4.03 -5.73 1.33
CA VAL A 19 -5.16 -4.91 0.89
C VAL A 19 -5.64 -5.31 -0.50
N PHE A 20 -4.75 -5.64 -1.42
CA PHE A 20 -5.14 -6.15 -2.75
C PHE A 20 -5.92 -7.46 -2.67
N VAL A 21 -5.52 -8.39 -1.79
CA VAL A 21 -6.29 -9.63 -1.54
C VAL A 21 -7.70 -9.31 -1.04
N VAL A 22 -7.83 -8.37 -0.11
CA VAL A 22 -9.14 -7.93 0.42
C VAL A 22 -9.98 -7.27 -0.68
N ILE A 23 -9.39 -6.36 -1.49
CA ILE A 23 -10.08 -5.72 -2.60
C ILE A 23 -10.57 -6.75 -3.62
N PHE A 24 -9.71 -7.68 -4.05
CA PHE A 24 -10.09 -8.70 -5.02
C PHE A 24 -11.18 -9.64 -4.49
N SER A 25 -11.14 -9.96 -3.21
CA SER A 25 -12.19 -10.75 -2.56
C SER A 25 -13.51 -9.99 -2.49
N ALA A 26 -13.50 -8.70 -2.10
CA ALA A 26 -14.70 -7.87 -1.96
C ALA A 26 -15.40 -7.60 -3.30
N PHE A 27 -14.62 -7.41 -4.37
CA PHE A 27 -15.16 -7.26 -5.73
C PHE A 27 -15.36 -8.60 -6.45
N ALA A 28 -15.04 -9.74 -5.80
CA ALA A 28 -15.07 -11.08 -6.40
C ALA A 28 -14.30 -11.16 -7.74
N VAL A 29 -13.10 -10.54 -7.80
CA VAL A 29 -12.28 -10.49 -9.03
C VAL A 29 -11.78 -11.89 -9.38
N PRO A 30 -12.17 -12.44 -10.56
CA PRO A 30 -11.67 -13.74 -11.00
C PRO A 30 -10.13 -13.76 -11.05
N SER A 31 -9.52 -14.86 -10.64
CA SER A 31 -8.05 -14.98 -10.56
C SER A 31 -7.35 -14.68 -11.88
N ILE A 32 -7.99 -15.04 -13.00
CA ILE A 32 -7.50 -14.77 -14.35
C ILE A 32 -7.46 -13.25 -14.68
N LEU A 33 -8.26 -12.43 -14.02
CA LEU A 33 -8.31 -10.98 -14.25
C LEU A 33 -7.47 -10.18 -13.23
N GLN A 34 -7.06 -10.80 -12.11
CA GLN A 34 -6.27 -10.12 -11.08
C GLN A 34 -4.94 -9.58 -11.62
N HIS A 35 -4.28 -10.35 -12.52
CA HIS A 35 -3.03 -9.92 -13.11
C HIS A 35 -3.17 -8.64 -13.96
N ARG A 36 -4.35 -8.43 -14.56
CA ARG A 36 -4.64 -7.25 -15.37
C ARG A 36 -4.84 -6.02 -14.48
N VAL A 37 -5.59 -6.16 -13.39
CA VAL A 37 -5.75 -5.09 -12.40
C VAL A 37 -4.40 -4.73 -11.78
N LEU A 38 -3.60 -5.72 -11.40
CA LEU A 38 -2.25 -5.48 -10.84
C LEU A 38 -1.31 -4.81 -11.84
N PHE A 39 -1.40 -5.16 -13.14
CA PHE A 39 -0.57 -4.53 -14.16
C PHE A 39 -0.86 -3.03 -14.29
N TRP A 40 -2.15 -2.69 -14.46
CA TRP A 40 -2.56 -1.30 -14.59
C TRP A 40 -2.42 -0.53 -13.27
N GLY A 41 -2.67 -1.19 -12.13
CA GLY A 41 -2.45 -0.63 -10.79
C GLY A 41 -0.97 -0.29 -10.55
N VAL A 42 -0.04 -1.19 -10.89
CA VAL A 42 1.39 -0.89 -10.79
C VAL A 42 1.79 0.27 -11.69
N LEU A 43 1.24 0.34 -12.91
CA LEU A 43 1.54 1.43 -13.84
C LEU A 43 1.02 2.77 -13.33
N GLY A 44 -0.21 2.82 -12.83
CA GLY A 44 -0.79 4.02 -12.22
C GLY A 44 -0.03 4.46 -10.97
N ALA A 45 0.31 3.49 -10.09
CA ALA A 45 1.14 3.72 -8.92
C ALA A 45 2.49 4.36 -9.27
N LEU A 46 3.16 3.89 -10.33
CA LEU A 46 4.42 4.47 -10.80
C LEU A 46 4.27 5.95 -11.16
N VAL A 47 3.22 6.30 -11.89
CA VAL A 47 2.96 7.70 -12.31
C VAL A 47 2.64 8.56 -11.10
N MET A 48 1.76 8.09 -10.22
CA MET A 48 1.39 8.84 -9.01
C MET A 48 2.59 9.05 -8.09
N ARG A 49 3.38 8.01 -7.84
CA ARG A 49 4.56 8.09 -6.98
C ARG A 49 5.64 8.99 -7.57
N ALA A 50 5.85 8.96 -8.89
CA ALA A 50 6.75 9.92 -9.56
C ALA A 50 6.32 11.36 -9.27
N ALA A 51 5.03 11.67 -9.42
CA ALA A 51 4.50 13.00 -9.12
C ALA A 51 4.68 13.39 -7.63
N PHE A 52 4.40 12.46 -6.70
CA PHE A 52 4.58 12.68 -5.26
C PHE A 52 6.04 12.85 -4.86
N ILE A 53 6.96 12.11 -5.47
CA ILE A 53 8.40 12.23 -5.19
C ILE A 53 8.92 13.59 -5.66
N VAL A 54 8.51 14.01 -6.86
CA VAL A 54 8.89 15.34 -7.39
C VAL A 54 8.31 16.45 -6.51
N ALA A 55 7.02 16.37 -6.17
CA ALA A 55 6.37 17.35 -5.31
C ALA A 55 6.96 17.36 -3.88
N GLY A 56 7.19 16.18 -3.30
CA GLY A 56 7.79 16.03 -1.97
C GLY A 56 9.25 16.53 -1.93
N GLY A 57 10.03 16.22 -2.96
CA GLY A 57 11.39 16.73 -3.11
C GLY A 57 11.43 18.26 -3.24
N ALA A 58 10.57 18.83 -4.09
CA ALA A 58 10.43 20.27 -4.24
C ALA A 58 10.00 20.95 -2.92
N PHE A 59 9.04 20.32 -2.21
CA PHE A 59 8.61 20.79 -0.90
C PHE A 59 9.77 20.83 0.10
N LEU A 60 10.56 19.77 0.21
CA LEU A 60 11.70 19.70 1.13
C LEU A 60 12.83 20.67 0.76
N GLN A 61 13.03 20.93 -0.53
CA GLN A 61 14.02 21.93 -0.99
C GLN A 61 13.64 23.35 -0.60
N HIS A 62 12.35 23.70 -0.66
CA HIS A 62 11.85 25.03 -0.31
C HIS A 62 11.57 25.18 1.19
N PHE A 63 11.19 24.11 1.85
CA PHE A 63 10.82 24.04 3.27
C PHE A 63 11.66 23.01 4.00
N HIS A 64 12.88 23.37 4.41
CA HIS A 64 13.75 22.45 5.16
C HIS A 64 13.11 21.89 6.43
N GLN A 65 12.18 22.65 7.04
CA GLN A 65 11.40 22.18 8.18
C GLN A 65 10.32 21.13 7.81
N GLY A 66 10.07 20.90 6.52
CA GLY A 66 9.14 19.87 6.03
C GLY A 66 9.53 18.46 6.49
N ILE A 67 10.81 18.24 6.77
CA ILE A 67 11.30 16.97 7.32
C ILE A 67 10.63 16.63 8.67
N TYR A 68 10.35 17.64 9.49
CA TYR A 68 9.66 17.43 10.78
C TYR A 68 8.18 17.09 10.58
N VAL A 69 7.55 17.69 9.55
CA VAL A 69 6.15 17.37 9.18
C VAL A 69 6.07 15.91 8.73
N PHE A 70 6.97 15.48 7.87
CA PHE A 70 7.04 14.09 7.41
C PHE A 70 7.34 13.12 8.57
N GLY A 71 8.31 13.47 9.43
CA GLY A 71 8.63 12.69 10.62
C GLY A 71 7.44 12.53 11.57
N ALA A 72 6.67 13.61 11.79
CA ALA A 72 5.47 13.57 12.62
C ALA A 72 4.38 12.70 11.99
N ILE A 73 4.13 12.81 10.68
CA ILE A 73 3.18 11.96 9.96
C ILE A 73 3.55 10.50 10.14
N LEU A 74 4.80 10.13 9.88
CA LEU A 74 5.27 8.74 10.00
C LEU A 74 5.16 8.21 11.44
N ALA A 75 5.57 9.00 12.43
CA ALA A 75 5.47 8.60 13.84
C ALA A 75 4.00 8.35 14.24
N ILE A 76 3.09 9.25 13.87
CA ILE A 76 1.66 9.13 14.16
C ILE A 76 1.08 7.92 13.42
N THR A 77 1.39 7.74 12.14
CA THR A 77 0.90 6.59 11.35
C THR A 77 1.43 5.27 11.92
N GLY A 78 2.73 5.19 12.25
CA GLY A 78 3.31 4.02 12.88
C GLY A 78 2.62 3.65 14.20
N ILE A 79 2.41 4.63 15.08
CA ILE A 79 1.71 4.46 16.35
C ILE A 79 0.26 4.00 16.10
N ARG A 80 -0.47 4.64 15.18
CA ARG A 80 -1.82 4.23 14.82
C ARG A 80 -1.87 2.78 14.34
N LEU A 81 -0.93 2.38 13.51
CA LEU A 81 -0.85 1.01 12.98
C LEU A 81 -0.67 -0.04 14.08
N LEU A 82 0.07 0.30 15.17
CA LEU A 82 0.26 -0.58 16.32
C LEU A 82 -1.04 -0.81 17.12
N PHE A 83 -1.90 0.20 17.22
CA PHE A 83 -3.14 0.16 18.00
C PHE A 83 -4.39 -0.14 17.17
N GLN A 84 -4.27 -0.10 15.84
CA GLN A 84 -5.39 -0.34 14.95
C GLN A 84 -5.76 -1.82 14.97
N LYS A 85 -6.93 -2.14 15.52
CA LYS A 85 -7.54 -3.46 15.38
C LYS A 85 -7.73 -3.79 13.90
N GLN A 86 -7.66 -5.07 13.57
CA GLN A 86 -8.00 -5.55 12.22
C GLN A 86 -9.51 -5.30 12.01
N GLU A 87 -9.86 -4.11 11.53
CA GLU A 87 -11.22 -3.85 11.06
C GLU A 87 -11.39 -4.51 9.70
N GLU A 88 -12.56 -5.09 9.47
CA GLU A 88 -12.93 -5.60 8.16
C GLU A 88 -12.91 -4.42 7.18
N MET A 89 -11.96 -4.42 6.26
CA MET A 89 -11.95 -3.44 5.19
C MET A 89 -13.12 -3.72 4.25
N HIS A 90 -13.95 -2.71 4.03
CA HIS A 90 -15.04 -2.71 3.06
C HIS A 90 -14.68 -1.82 1.86
N PRO A 91 -13.87 -2.32 0.89
CA PRO A 91 -13.42 -1.52 -0.25
C PRO A 91 -14.57 -0.99 -1.11
N GLU A 92 -15.71 -1.70 -1.10
CA GLU A 92 -16.93 -1.28 -1.77
C GLU A 92 -17.53 0.02 -1.21
N ASN A 93 -17.22 0.33 0.06
CA ASN A 93 -17.63 1.57 0.74
C ASN A 93 -16.63 2.71 0.56
N ASN A 94 -15.55 2.48 -0.19
CA ASN A 94 -14.56 3.51 -0.48
C ASN A 94 -15.24 4.74 -1.11
N ILE A 95 -14.89 5.92 -0.61
CA ILE A 95 -15.50 7.20 -1.02
C ILE A 95 -15.35 7.45 -2.52
N LEU A 96 -14.22 7.04 -3.12
CA LEU A 96 -13.98 7.18 -4.55
C LEU A 96 -14.83 6.21 -5.38
N VAL A 97 -14.96 4.96 -4.94
CA VAL A 97 -15.82 3.98 -5.59
C VAL A 97 -17.27 4.46 -5.57
N ARG A 98 -17.73 5.00 -4.42
CA ARG A 98 -19.07 5.61 -4.31
C ARG A 98 -19.25 6.84 -5.19
N ALA A 99 -18.28 7.73 -5.22
CA ALA A 99 -18.31 8.92 -6.08
C ALA A 99 -18.34 8.52 -7.56
N PHE A 100 -17.51 7.56 -7.95
CA PHE A 100 -17.44 7.07 -9.33
C PHE A 100 -18.76 6.41 -9.79
N ARG A 101 -19.40 5.61 -8.92
CA ARG A 101 -20.73 5.02 -9.20
C ARG A 101 -21.82 6.07 -9.47
N LYS A 102 -21.68 7.29 -8.91
CA LYS A 102 -22.59 8.41 -9.19
C LYS A 102 -22.33 9.06 -10.54
N MET A 103 -21.10 9.00 -11.05
CA MET A 103 -20.70 9.63 -12.29
C MET A 103 -20.93 8.73 -13.51
N MET A 104 -20.81 7.42 -13.34
CA MET A 104 -20.87 6.45 -14.44
C MET A 104 -21.66 5.20 -14.01
N PRO A 105 -22.61 4.73 -14.84
CA PRO A 105 -23.32 3.49 -14.56
C PRO A 105 -22.36 2.30 -14.56
N VAL A 106 -22.58 1.35 -13.66
CA VAL A 106 -21.73 0.18 -13.46
C VAL A 106 -22.49 -1.07 -13.87
N THR A 107 -21.83 -1.99 -14.60
CA THR A 107 -22.40 -3.31 -14.89
C THR A 107 -22.35 -4.20 -13.65
N THR A 108 -23.30 -5.12 -13.54
CA THR A 108 -23.35 -6.10 -12.46
C THR A 108 -22.39 -7.27 -12.68
N GLU A 109 -21.99 -7.51 -13.92
CA GLU A 109 -21.19 -8.65 -14.33
C GLU A 109 -19.87 -8.22 -14.97
N TYR A 110 -18.89 -9.11 -14.90
CA TYR A 110 -17.65 -8.96 -15.64
C TYR A 110 -17.87 -9.22 -17.13
N GLU A 111 -17.42 -8.32 -17.99
CA GLU A 111 -17.48 -8.47 -19.46
C GLU A 111 -16.08 -8.75 -20.02
N GLY A 112 -15.66 -10.00 -19.92
CA GLY A 112 -14.31 -10.41 -20.27
C GLY A 112 -13.28 -9.64 -19.43
N ASP A 113 -12.29 -9.10 -20.09
CA ASP A 113 -11.17 -8.36 -19.48
C ASP A 113 -11.31 -6.82 -19.61
N ARG A 114 -12.49 -6.33 -19.97
CA ARG A 114 -12.74 -4.91 -20.26
C ARG A 114 -13.03 -4.11 -18.99
N PHE A 115 -12.41 -2.95 -18.87
CA PHE A 115 -12.69 -1.99 -17.80
C PHE A 115 -13.95 -1.15 -18.07
N VAL A 116 -14.20 -0.85 -19.33
CA VAL A 116 -15.37 -0.06 -19.80
C VAL A 116 -16.00 -0.77 -20.98
N VAL A 117 -17.31 -0.82 -20.99
CA VAL A 117 -18.13 -1.42 -22.05
C VAL A 117 -19.20 -0.46 -22.54
N LEU A 118 -19.63 -0.63 -23.78
CA LEU A 118 -20.69 0.17 -24.36
C LEU A 118 -22.00 -0.64 -24.34
N ARG A 119 -22.99 -0.19 -23.56
CA ARG A 119 -24.34 -0.78 -23.52
C ARG A 119 -25.37 0.31 -23.86
N ASN A 120 -26.23 0.03 -24.81
CA ASN A 120 -27.29 0.95 -25.24
C ASN A 120 -26.78 2.36 -25.62
N GLY A 121 -25.62 2.45 -26.28
CA GLY A 121 -24.99 3.72 -26.67
C GLY A 121 -24.34 4.50 -25.51
N ARG A 122 -24.33 3.97 -24.26
CA ARG A 122 -23.72 4.61 -23.12
C ARG A 122 -22.53 3.79 -22.60
N ARG A 123 -21.49 4.48 -22.15
CA ARG A 123 -20.34 3.83 -21.50
C ARG A 123 -20.72 3.40 -20.08
N HIS A 124 -20.44 2.13 -19.77
CA HIS A 124 -20.63 1.55 -18.44
C HIS A 124 -19.26 1.07 -17.91
N ALA A 125 -19.00 1.36 -16.65
CA ALA A 125 -17.86 0.78 -15.95
C ALA A 125 -18.16 -0.69 -15.62
N THR A 126 -17.13 -1.53 -15.62
CA THR A 126 -17.24 -2.90 -15.13
C THR A 126 -16.78 -2.98 -13.67
N PRO A 127 -17.11 -4.06 -12.92
CA PRO A 127 -16.56 -4.28 -11.60
C PRO A 127 -15.01 -4.32 -11.60
N LEU A 128 -14.39 -4.67 -12.74
CA LEU A 128 -12.96 -4.67 -12.92
C LEU A 128 -12.36 -3.26 -12.81
N LEU A 129 -13.04 -2.25 -13.37
CA LEU A 129 -12.61 -0.85 -13.24
C LEU A 129 -12.75 -0.37 -11.79
N LEU A 130 -13.81 -0.77 -11.09
CA LEU A 130 -13.97 -0.41 -9.68
C LEU A 130 -12.88 -1.01 -8.80
N ALA A 131 -12.53 -2.27 -9.06
CA ALA A 131 -11.41 -2.92 -8.36
C ALA A 131 -10.08 -2.19 -8.63
N LEU A 132 -9.82 -1.78 -9.89
CA LEU A 132 -8.64 -0.99 -10.25
C LEU A 132 -8.61 0.34 -9.50
N LEU A 133 -9.72 1.09 -9.50
CA LEU A 133 -9.81 2.37 -8.80
C LEU A 133 -9.61 2.21 -7.29
N ALA A 134 -10.11 1.13 -6.70
CA ALA A 134 -9.89 0.83 -5.29
C ALA A 134 -8.41 0.53 -4.99
N VAL A 135 -7.73 -0.21 -5.86
CA VAL A 135 -6.28 -0.48 -5.77
C VAL A 135 -5.49 0.82 -5.87
N GLU A 136 -5.75 1.64 -6.89
CA GLU A 136 -5.07 2.92 -7.11
C GLU A 136 -5.25 3.89 -5.93
N PHE A 137 -6.48 4.01 -5.44
CA PHE A 137 -6.73 4.88 -4.29
C PHE A 137 -6.01 4.39 -3.03
N THR A 138 -5.96 3.10 -2.83
CA THR A 138 -5.27 2.52 -1.67
C THR A 138 -3.76 2.74 -1.79
N ASP A 139 -3.18 2.58 -2.99
CA ASP A 139 -1.76 2.88 -3.20
C ASP A 139 -1.45 4.37 -2.99
N LEU A 140 -2.36 5.27 -3.38
CA LEU A 140 -2.25 6.70 -3.09
C LEU A 140 -2.18 6.96 -1.57
N VAL A 141 -3.02 6.29 -0.79
CA VAL A 141 -3.00 6.40 0.69
C VAL A 141 -1.68 5.90 1.25
N PHE A 142 -1.17 4.77 0.76
CA PHE A 142 0.12 4.22 1.20
C PHE A 142 1.30 5.10 0.75
N ALA A 143 1.22 5.79 -0.39
CA ALA A 143 2.26 6.71 -0.84
C ALA A 143 2.47 7.88 0.12
N VAL A 144 1.43 8.31 0.85
CA VAL A 144 1.54 9.36 1.88
C VAL A 144 2.48 8.97 3.00
N ASP A 145 2.57 7.69 3.33
CA ASP A 145 3.43 7.17 4.39
C ASP A 145 4.79 6.69 3.83
N SER A 146 4.80 6.01 2.69
CA SER A 146 6.01 5.39 2.14
C SER A 146 7.00 6.42 1.58
N ILE A 147 6.53 7.45 0.89
CA ILE A 147 7.41 8.47 0.30
C ILE A 147 8.16 9.28 1.37
N PRO A 148 7.52 9.81 2.42
CA PRO A 148 8.23 10.39 3.56
C PRO A 148 9.23 9.43 4.22
N ALA A 149 8.91 8.13 4.31
CA ALA A 149 9.80 7.14 4.88
C ALA A 149 11.12 7.00 4.09
N ILE A 150 11.06 7.09 2.76
CA ILE A 150 12.27 7.07 1.92
C ILE A 150 13.01 8.40 2.03
N PHE A 151 12.33 9.54 2.08
CA PHE A 151 12.95 10.84 2.31
C PHE A 151 13.67 10.95 3.67
N ALA A 152 13.29 10.12 4.64
CA ALA A 152 14.03 9.97 5.91
C ALA A 152 15.40 9.29 5.74
N VAL A 153 15.61 8.58 4.64
CA VAL A 153 16.86 7.88 4.33
C VAL A 153 17.77 8.77 3.50
N THR A 154 17.23 9.40 2.46
CA THR A 154 17.95 10.25 1.53
C THR A 154 17.03 11.31 0.92
N THR A 155 17.58 12.47 0.63
CA THR A 155 16.88 13.55 -0.10
C THR A 155 17.21 13.57 -1.58
N ASP A 156 18.05 12.64 -2.06
CA ASP A 156 18.36 12.51 -3.49
C ASP A 156 17.15 11.97 -4.25
N PRO A 157 16.50 12.77 -5.13
CA PRO A 157 15.29 12.36 -5.84
C PRO A 157 15.50 11.12 -6.72
N PHE A 158 16.70 10.93 -7.25
CA PHE A 158 17.01 9.78 -8.10
C PHE A 158 17.04 8.48 -7.28
N ILE A 159 17.66 8.52 -6.10
CA ILE A 159 17.71 7.36 -5.19
C ILE A 159 16.29 7.05 -4.67
N VAL A 160 15.53 8.08 -4.25
CA VAL A 160 14.14 7.95 -3.81
C VAL A 160 13.29 7.30 -4.90
N PHE A 161 13.37 7.82 -6.14
CA PHE A 161 12.58 7.33 -7.25
C PHE A 161 12.96 5.90 -7.65
N THR A 162 14.24 5.62 -7.82
CA THR A 162 14.71 4.30 -8.28
C THR A 162 14.46 3.22 -7.25
N SER A 163 14.74 3.45 -5.96
CA SER A 163 14.46 2.48 -4.91
C SER A 163 12.97 2.14 -4.80
N ASN A 164 12.11 3.15 -4.93
CA ASN A 164 10.66 2.99 -4.93
C ASN A 164 10.18 2.19 -6.16
N ILE A 165 10.60 2.56 -7.36
CA ILE A 165 10.22 1.84 -8.60
C ILE A 165 10.64 0.38 -8.55
N PHE A 166 11.88 0.07 -8.20
CA PHE A 166 12.35 -1.31 -8.13
C PHE A 166 11.57 -2.14 -7.10
N ALA A 167 11.16 -1.51 -6.00
CA ALA A 167 10.31 -2.17 -5.02
C ALA A 167 8.91 -2.51 -5.58
N ILE A 168 8.29 -1.58 -6.30
CA ILE A 168 6.93 -1.73 -6.86
C ILE A 168 6.91 -2.71 -8.04
N LEU A 169 7.90 -2.68 -8.92
CA LEU A 169 7.96 -3.59 -10.08
C LEU A 169 7.89 -5.06 -9.64
N GLY A 170 8.46 -5.40 -8.48
CA GLY A 170 8.35 -6.73 -7.91
C GLY A 170 7.03 -7.04 -7.21
N LEU A 171 6.14 -6.05 -7.04
CA LEU A 171 4.90 -6.20 -6.27
C LEU A 171 3.95 -7.25 -6.86
N ARG A 172 3.84 -7.29 -8.18
CA ARG A 172 3.01 -8.28 -8.89
C ARG A 172 3.47 -9.71 -8.61
N SER A 173 4.76 -10.00 -8.77
CA SER A 173 5.31 -11.33 -8.50
C SER A 173 5.17 -11.68 -7.02
N LEU A 174 5.39 -10.71 -6.15
CA LEU A 174 5.24 -10.86 -4.71
C LEU A 174 3.79 -11.14 -4.32
N TYR A 175 2.80 -10.50 -4.97
CA TYR A 175 1.38 -10.79 -4.77
C TYR A 175 1.07 -12.27 -5.03
N PHE A 176 1.45 -12.81 -6.19
CA PHE A 176 1.17 -14.22 -6.51
C PHE A 176 1.92 -15.21 -5.61
N ALA A 177 3.11 -14.83 -5.14
CA ALA A 177 3.88 -15.65 -4.21
C ALA A 177 3.28 -15.64 -2.78
N LEU A 178 2.75 -14.51 -2.33
CA LEU A 178 2.33 -14.31 -0.95
C LEU A 178 0.83 -14.44 -0.72
N ALA A 179 -0.03 -14.21 -1.72
CA ALA A 179 -1.48 -14.20 -1.55
C ALA A 179 -2.03 -15.47 -0.87
N GLY A 180 -1.41 -16.64 -1.10
CA GLY A 180 -1.78 -17.90 -0.47
C GLY A 180 -1.22 -18.14 0.93
N VAL A 181 -0.31 -17.28 1.42
CA VAL A 181 0.38 -17.47 2.71
C VAL A 181 0.32 -16.25 3.62
N MET A 182 -0.39 -15.21 3.21
CA MET A 182 -0.48 -13.93 3.93
C MET A 182 -0.90 -14.06 5.39
N ASP A 183 -1.83 -14.97 5.69
CA ASP A 183 -2.31 -15.22 7.05
C ASP A 183 -1.21 -15.67 8.02
N LYS A 184 -0.07 -16.18 7.48
CA LYS A 184 1.08 -16.58 8.28
C LYS A 184 1.91 -15.41 8.80
N PHE A 185 1.78 -14.21 8.19
CA PHE A 185 2.62 -13.04 8.50
C PHE A 185 1.91 -11.99 9.37
N HIS A 186 1.10 -12.43 10.33
CA HIS A 186 0.25 -11.55 11.14
C HIS A 186 1.03 -10.55 12.03
N TYR A 187 2.27 -10.83 12.42
CA TYR A 187 3.12 -9.87 13.16
C TYR A 187 3.80 -8.84 12.25
N LEU A 188 3.77 -9.02 10.92
CA LEU A 188 4.42 -8.10 10.00
C LEU A 188 3.79 -6.70 10.09
N LYS A 189 2.46 -6.61 10.24
CA LYS A 189 1.75 -5.33 10.46
C LYS A 189 2.28 -4.59 11.70
N ILE A 190 2.53 -5.31 12.80
CA ILE A 190 3.11 -4.75 14.01
C ILE A 190 4.55 -4.29 13.73
N GLY A 191 5.34 -5.12 13.06
CA GLY A 191 6.71 -4.76 12.64
C GLY A 191 6.75 -3.49 11.80
N LEU A 192 5.84 -3.34 10.83
CA LEU A 192 5.72 -2.13 10.02
C LEU A 192 5.38 -0.90 10.85
N GLY A 193 4.43 -1.02 11.79
CA GLY A 193 4.12 0.07 12.73
C GLY A 193 5.34 0.51 13.54
N VAL A 194 6.15 -0.44 14.01
CA VAL A 194 7.40 -0.14 14.73
C VAL A 194 8.42 0.52 13.80
N VAL A 195 8.59 0.02 12.57
CA VAL A 195 9.50 0.62 11.57
C VAL A 195 9.10 2.06 11.26
N LEU A 196 7.82 2.31 10.96
CA LEU A 196 7.33 3.66 10.64
C LEU A 196 7.51 4.61 11.84
N SER A 197 7.20 4.15 13.07
CA SER A 197 7.43 4.94 14.28
C SER A 197 8.91 5.27 14.47
N PHE A 198 9.79 4.28 14.30
CA PHE A 198 11.25 4.46 14.39
C PHE A 198 11.77 5.45 13.35
N VAL A 199 11.37 5.28 12.09
CA VAL A 199 11.78 6.17 10.98
C VAL A 199 11.26 7.59 11.20
N GLY A 200 10.00 7.74 11.66
CA GLY A 200 9.43 9.03 12.03
C GLY A 200 10.22 9.75 13.13
N VAL A 201 10.56 9.03 14.21
CA VAL A 201 11.41 9.56 15.29
C VAL A 201 12.81 9.91 14.77
N LYS A 202 13.42 9.08 13.93
CA LYS A 202 14.71 9.37 13.29
C LYS A 202 14.66 10.69 12.51
N MET A 203 13.58 10.95 11.75
CA MET A 203 13.42 12.22 11.02
C MET A 203 13.33 13.42 11.96
N LEU A 204 12.59 13.29 13.06
CA LEU A 204 12.49 14.35 14.07
C LEU A 204 13.84 14.64 14.73
N LEU A 205 14.72 13.66 14.80
CA LEU A 205 16.07 13.79 15.37
C LEU A 205 17.13 14.19 14.35
N ALA A 206 16.78 14.34 13.06
CA ALA A 206 17.75 14.51 11.96
C ALA A 206 18.73 15.69 12.12
N HIS A 207 18.29 16.77 12.78
CA HIS A 207 19.11 17.99 13.02
C HIS A 207 19.48 18.17 14.50
N THR A 208 19.41 17.09 15.29
CA THR A 208 19.81 17.11 16.72
C THR A 208 21.15 16.42 16.91
N ALA A 209 21.71 16.53 18.13
CA ALA A 209 22.90 15.79 18.53
C ALA A 209 22.71 14.25 18.52
N TYR A 210 21.47 13.78 18.47
CA TYR A 210 21.09 12.35 18.49
C TYR A 210 20.76 11.81 17.10
N LYS A 211 21.34 12.39 16.05
CA LYS A 211 21.17 11.93 14.66
C LYS A 211 21.57 10.46 14.53
N ILE A 212 20.65 9.61 14.07
CA ILE A 212 20.91 8.18 13.86
C ILE A 212 21.52 7.96 12.49
N ASP A 213 22.65 7.27 12.45
CA ASP A 213 23.34 6.91 11.20
C ASP A 213 22.49 5.99 10.30
N THR A 214 22.69 6.09 8.99
CA THR A 214 21.91 5.31 8.00
C THR A 214 22.17 3.80 8.12
N LEU A 215 23.40 3.37 8.39
CA LEU A 215 23.71 1.94 8.54
C LEU A 215 23.09 1.36 9.82
N VAL A 216 23.15 2.12 10.94
CA VAL A 216 22.47 1.75 12.18
C VAL A 216 20.96 1.64 11.96
N SER A 217 20.39 2.62 11.26
CA SER A 217 18.97 2.62 10.90
C SER A 217 18.59 1.39 10.07
N LEU A 218 19.39 1.04 9.05
CA LEU A 218 19.18 -0.15 8.24
C LEU A 218 19.21 -1.43 9.11
N ALA A 219 20.20 -1.56 9.98
CA ALA A 219 20.33 -2.73 10.86
C ALA A 219 19.09 -2.87 11.77
N VAL A 220 18.60 -1.77 12.35
CA VAL A 220 17.40 -1.76 13.20
C VAL A 220 16.16 -2.17 12.40
N ILE A 221 15.95 -1.61 11.19
CA ILE A 221 14.83 -1.95 10.32
C ILE A 221 14.85 -3.44 9.98
N VAL A 222 15.99 -3.95 9.52
CA VAL A 222 16.16 -5.38 9.17
C VAL A 222 15.88 -6.26 10.38
N ALA A 223 16.38 -5.90 11.57
CA ALA A 223 16.14 -6.65 12.80
C ALA A 223 14.65 -6.69 13.17
N ILE A 224 13.95 -5.55 13.12
CA ILE A 224 12.50 -5.47 13.40
C ILE A 224 11.72 -6.36 12.44
N LEU A 225 12.01 -6.29 11.14
CA LEU A 225 11.33 -7.08 10.12
C LEU A 225 11.63 -8.57 10.30
N ALA A 226 12.87 -8.94 10.53
CA ALA A 226 13.27 -10.34 10.76
C ALA A 226 12.55 -10.92 11.99
N VAL A 227 12.53 -10.21 13.11
CA VAL A 227 11.81 -10.63 14.32
C VAL A 227 10.31 -10.78 14.05
N SER A 228 9.71 -9.88 13.28
CA SER A 228 8.30 -9.93 12.93
C SER A 228 7.95 -11.14 12.05
N VAL A 229 8.80 -11.44 11.07
CA VAL A 229 8.65 -12.61 10.18
C VAL A 229 8.85 -13.90 10.97
N VAL A 230 9.96 -14.04 11.69
CA VAL A 230 10.27 -15.22 12.52
C VAL A 230 9.19 -15.43 13.58
N GLY A 231 8.76 -14.38 14.27
CA GLY A 231 7.68 -14.45 15.26
C GLY A 231 6.36 -14.93 14.64
N SER A 232 6.04 -14.49 13.43
CA SER A 232 4.85 -14.95 12.68
C SER A 232 4.93 -16.43 12.33
N LEU A 233 6.10 -16.91 11.92
CA LEU A 233 6.31 -18.33 11.55
C LEU A 233 6.29 -19.25 12.77
N LEU A 234 6.85 -18.80 13.91
CA LEU A 234 6.89 -19.59 15.14
C LEU A 234 5.53 -19.67 15.87
N ARG A 235 4.66 -18.68 15.67
CA ARG A 235 3.33 -18.63 16.29
C ARG A 235 2.24 -18.46 15.23
N PRO A 236 1.98 -19.49 14.39
CA PRO A 236 0.95 -19.39 13.38
C PRO A 236 -0.42 -19.17 14.03
N ARG A 237 -1.18 -18.17 13.56
CA ARG A 237 -2.59 -18.05 13.91
C ARG A 237 -3.36 -19.22 13.29
N LYS A 238 -4.37 -19.72 14.00
CA LYS A 238 -5.35 -20.62 13.39
C LYS A 238 -5.97 -19.88 12.20
N PRO A 239 -6.09 -20.54 11.03
CA PRO A 239 -6.70 -19.91 9.87
C PRO A 239 -8.09 -19.38 10.26
N ALA A 240 -8.35 -18.11 9.97
CA ALA A 240 -9.69 -17.58 10.06
C ALA A 240 -10.58 -18.41 9.12
N LEU A 241 -11.71 -18.87 9.61
CA LEU A 241 -12.71 -19.56 8.78
C LEU A 241 -12.92 -18.72 7.51
N PRO A 242 -12.94 -19.33 6.32
CA PRO A 242 -13.17 -18.60 5.09
C PRO A 242 -14.46 -17.79 5.26
N LEU A 243 -14.35 -16.48 5.06
CA LEU A 243 -15.51 -15.58 5.05
C LEU A 243 -16.52 -16.21 4.10
N LYS A 244 -17.65 -16.71 4.63
CA LYS A 244 -18.79 -17.11 3.79
C LYS A 244 -19.09 -15.89 2.93
N ALA A 245 -18.81 -15.97 1.64
CA ALA A 245 -19.23 -14.97 0.69
C ALA A 245 -20.74 -14.78 0.91
N LYS A 246 -21.13 -13.67 1.53
CA LYS A 246 -22.53 -13.28 1.55
C LYS A 246 -22.90 -13.12 0.08
N PRO A 247 -23.93 -13.84 -0.41
CA PRO A 247 -24.43 -13.55 -1.75
C PRO A 247 -24.71 -12.05 -1.77
N VAL A 248 -24.19 -11.37 -2.79
CA VAL A 248 -24.52 -9.98 -3.07
C VAL A 248 -26.03 -9.99 -3.35
N THR A 249 -26.82 -9.83 -2.29
CA THR A 249 -28.25 -9.62 -2.44
C THR A 249 -28.35 -8.29 -3.17
N ALA A 250 -28.74 -8.39 -4.44
CA ALA A 250 -29.09 -7.29 -5.28
C ALA A 250 -30.27 -6.53 -4.64
N SER A 251 -29.95 -5.60 -3.76
CA SER A 251 -30.86 -4.56 -3.32
C SER A 251 -30.65 -3.38 -4.26
N PHE A 252 -31.03 -3.60 -5.51
CA PHE A 252 -31.10 -2.57 -6.53
C PHE A 252 -32.59 -2.22 -6.72
N VAL A 253 -33.08 -1.28 -5.94
CA VAL A 253 -34.23 -0.45 -6.27
C VAL A 253 -33.78 1.02 -6.24
#